data_33ad729691c1a7d6736a10d96af53252
#
_entry.id   33ad729691c1a7d6736a10d96af53252
#
_cell.length_a   1.000
_cell.length_b   1.000
_cell.length_c   1.000
_cell.angle_alpha   90.00
_cell.angle_beta   90.00
_cell.angle_gamma   90.00
#
_symmetry.space_group_name_H-M   'P 1'
#
loop_
_entity.id
_entity.type
_entity.pdbx_description
1 polymer ?
#
loop_
_entity_poly.entity_id
_entity_poly.type
_entity_poly.pdbx_seq_one_letter_code
_entity_poly.pdbx_strand_id
1 'polypeptide(L)'
;KTDEIKQRIQDYVADERAKVEELRKGIDNKELEEREAIWAEVDKIEKNITEKMEVVLEEVLPEVFSIMKDTARRFSENETIEVTANDFDRNLATKYDFVEINGDKAIYHNHWVAGGNEITWDMVHYDVQLFGGVVLHKGKIAEMATGEGKTLVATLPVFLNALTRNGVHVVTVNDYLSK
;
A
#
# COMPACT_ATOMS: atom_id res chain seq x y z
N LYS A 1 -4.15 14.09 -0.60
CA LYS A 1 -3.40 13.50 -1.73
C LYS A 1 -3.59 11.99 -1.83
N THR A 2 -3.23 11.21 -0.80
CA THR A 2 -3.37 9.74 -0.83
C THR A 2 -4.80 9.29 -1.11
N ASP A 3 -5.79 9.92 -0.49
CA ASP A 3 -7.20 9.58 -0.70
C ASP A 3 -7.70 9.98 -2.10
N GLU A 4 -7.22 11.07 -2.64
CA GLU A 4 -7.47 11.46 -4.04
C GLU A 4 -6.93 10.41 -5.03
N ILE A 5 -5.71 9.93 -4.79
CA ILE A 5 -5.11 8.87 -5.62
C ILE A 5 -5.90 7.56 -5.49
N LYS A 6 -6.27 7.16 -4.26
CA LYS A 6 -7.12 5.99 -4.04
C LYS A 6 -8.43 6.11 -4.82
N GLN A 7 -9.10 7.27 -4.73
CA GLN A 7 -10.35 7.50 -5.44
C GLN A 7 -10.16 7.42 -6.95
N ARG A 8 -9.11 8.05 -7.49
CA ARG A 8 -8.77 7.99 -8.91
C ARG A 8 -8.59 6.54 -9.40
N ILE A 9 -7.89 5.70 -8.62
CA ILE A 9 -7.70 4.28 -8.94
C ILE A 9 -9.05 3.54 -8.95
N GLN A 10 -9.92 3.79 -7.95
CA GLN A 10 -11.22 3.13 -7.87
C GLN A 10 -12.14 3.55 -9.01
N ASP A 11 -12.18 4.85 -9.33
CA ASP A 11 -13.01 5.39 -10.41
C ASP A 11 -12.59 4.84 -11.78
N TYR A 12 -11.30 4.58 -11.97
CA TYR A 12 -10.76 4.05 -13.24
C TYR A 12 -11.27 2.66 -13.62
N VAL A 13 -11.72 1.87 -12.65
CA VAL A 13 -12.24 0.50 -12.83
C VAL A 13 -13.68 0.33 -12.32
N ALA A 14 -14.36 1.43 -12.00
CA ALA A 14 -15.69 1.40 -11.39
C ALA A 14 -16.74 0.72 -12.27
N ASP A 15 -16.73 1.02 -13.56
CA ASP A 15 -17.71 0.48 -14.52
C ASP A 15 -17.55 -1.04 -14.69
N GLU A 16 -16.32 -1.53 -14.75
CA GLU A 16 -16.03 -2.96 -14.83
C GLU A 16 -16.43 -3.70 -13.55
N ARG A 17 -16.14 -3.12 -12.38
CA ARG A 17 -16.57 -3.70 -11.10
C ARG A 17 -18.08 -3.77 -10.98
N ALA A 18 -18.79 -2.73 -11.40
CA ALA A 18 -20.25 -2.72 -11.41
C ALA A 18 -20.83 -3.85 -12.30
N LYS A 19 -20.23 -4.09 -13.48
CA LYS A 19 -20.61 -5.20 -14.36
C LYS A 19 -20.38 -6.57 -13.72
N VAL A 20 -19.25 -6.76 -13.05
CA VAL A 20 -18.95 -8.01 -12.33
C VAL A 20 -19.98 -8.24 -11.23
N GLU A 21 -20.33 -7.22 -10.45
CA GLU A 21 -21.36 -7.34 -9.42
C GLU A 21 -22.72 -7.67 -10.00
N GLU A 22 -23.11 -7.06 -11.13
CA GLU A 22 -24.36 -7.34 -11.81
C GLU A 22 -24.41 -8.78 -12.32
N LEU A 23 -23.35 -9.28 -12.96
CA LEU A 23 -23.25 -10.65 -13.44
C LEU A 23 -23.33 -11.68 -12.31
N ARG A 24 -22.79 -11.37 -11.14
CA ARG A 24 -22.83 -12.25 -9.95
C ARG A 24 -24.20 -12.30 -9.29
N LYS A 25 -25.07 -11.31 -9.51
CA LYS A 25 -26.41 -11.31 -8.92
C LYS A 25 -27.26 -12.45 -9.48
N GLY A 26 -27.72 -13.31 -8.60
CA GLY A 26 -28.64 -14.40 -8.96
C GLY A 26 -27.99 -15.60 -9.67
N ILE A 27 -26.67 -15.68 -9.71
CA ILE A 27 -25.94 -16.78 -10.33
C ILE A 27 -26.28 -18.15 -9.70
N ASP A 28 -26.55 -18.16 -8.38
CA ASP A 28 -26.85 -19.39 -7.63
C ASP A 28 -28.17 -20.04 -8.06
N ASN A 29 -29.07 -19.27 -8.67
CA ASN A 29 -30.38 -19.73 -9.14
C ASN A 29 -30.39 -20.19 -10.62
N LYS A 30 -29.22 -20.22 -11.28
CA LYS A 30 -29.12 -20.58 -12.70
C LYS A 30 -28.66 -22.01 -12.88
N GLU A 31 -28.93 -22.58 -14.08
CA GLU A 31 -28.45 -23.89 -14.49
C GLU A 31 -26.91 -23.91 -14.64
N LEU A 32 -26.30 -25.09 -14.55
CA LEU A 32 -24.82 -25.24 -14.49
C LEU A 32 -24.13 -24.64 -15.72
N GLU A 33 -24.63 -24.89 -16.91
CA GLU A 33 -24.07 -24.37 -18.17
C GLU A 33 -24.11 -22.83 -18.22
N GLU A 34 -25.20 -22.21 -17.72
CA GLU A 34 -25.33 -20.76 -17.63
C GLU A 34 -24.36 -20.17 -16.61
N ARG A 35 -24.14 -20.87 -15.48
CA ARG A 35 -23.14 -20.43 -14.46
C ARG A 35 -21.73 -20.42 -15.04
N GLU A 36 -21.35 -21.49 -15.77
CA GLU A 36 -20.02 -21.57 -16.39
C GLU A 36 -19.80 -20.43 -17.39
N ALA A 37 -20.79 -20.12 -18.21
CA ALA A 37 -20.71 -19.01 -19.16
C ALA A 37 -20.55 -17.66 -18.45
N ILE A 38 -21.30 -17.42 -17.36
CA ILE A 38 -21.19 -16.18 -16.57
C ILE A 38 -19.82 -16.08 -15.90
N TRP A 39 -19.30 -17.16 -15.31
CA TRP A 39 -17.98 -17.14 -14.70
C TRP A 39 -16.88 -16.86 -15.71
N ALA A 40 -16.96 -17.43 -16.92
CA ALA A 40 -16.02 -17.14 -17.99
C ALA A 40 -16.05 -15.65 -18.41
N GLU A 41 -17.22 -15.01 -18.39
CA GLU A 41 -17.36 -13.57 -18.65
C GLU A 41 -16.80 -12.73 -17.49
N VAL A 42 -17.08 -13.11 -16.24
CA VAL A 42 -16.52 -12.46 -15.04
C VAL A 42 -15.01 -12.52 -15.06
N ASP A 43 -14.40 -13.68 -15.32
CA ASP A 43 -12.94 -13.84 -15.39
C ASP A 43 -12.32 -12.92 -16.45
N LYS A 44 -12.98 -12.78 -17.60
CA LYS A 44 -12.52 -11.87 -18.65
C LYS A 44 -12.56 -10.41 -18.21
N ILE A 45 -13.61 -9.99 -17.50
CA ILE A 45 -13.73 -8.63 -16.99
C ILE A 45 -12.70 -8.39 -15.86
N GLU A 46 -12.51 -9.34 -14.95
CA GLU A 46 -11.52 -9.25 -13.87
C GLU A 46 -10.08 -9.15 -14.41
N LYS A 47 -9.77 -9.86 -15.48
CA LYS A 47 -8.50 -9.70 -16.18
C LYS A 47 -8.35 -8.29 -16.75
N ASN A 48 -9.39 -7.73 -17.37
CA ASN A 48 -9.38 -6.36 -17.88
C ASN A 48 -9.21 -5.34 -16.75
N ILE A 49 -9.87 -5.54 -15.58
CA ILE A 49 -9.68 -4.73 -14.38
C ILE A 49 -8.21 -4.72 -13.96
N THR A 50 -7.57 -5.90 -13.94
CA THR A 50 -6.15 -6.02 -13.56
C THR A 50 -5.25 -5.24 -14.52
N GLU A 51 -5.44 -5.39 -15.83
CA GLU A 51 -4.69 -4.66 -16.86
C GLU A 51 -4.88 -3.14 -16.73
N LYS A 52 -6.10 -2.69 -16.49
CA LYS A 52 -6.40 -1.26 -16.25
C LYS A 52 -5.76 -0.74 -14.96
N MET A 53 -5.76 -1.55 -13.90
CA MET A 53 -5.09 -1.17 -12.65
C MET A 53 -3.59 -1.01 -12.84
N GLU A 54 -2.94 -1.88 -13.59
CA GLU A 54 -1.50 -1.73 -13.90
C GLU A 54 -1.21 -0.39 -14.60
N VAL A 55 -2.06 0.00 -15.57
CA VAL A 55 -1.91 1.29 -16.27
C VAL A 55 -2.02 2.47 -15.30
N VAL A 56 -3.06 2.51 -14.48
CA VAL A 56 -3.24 3.65 -13.56
C VAL A 56 -2.17 3.68 -12.46
N LEU A 57 -1.68 2.51 -12.01
CA LEU A 57 -0.57 2.44 -11.04
C LEU A 57 0.73 2.99 -11.62
N GLU A 58 1.06 2.70 -12.89
CA GLU A 58 2.21 3.32 -13.58
C GLU A 58 2.07 4.85 -13.67
N GLU A 59 0.87 5.36 -13.93
CA GLU A 59 0.63 6.81 -14.00
C GLU A 59 0.81 7.51 -12.65
N VAL A 60 0.35 6.90 -11.54
CA VAL A 60 0.42 7.51 -10.20
C VAL A 60 1.72 7.19 -9.46
N LEU A 61 2.54 6.24 -9.95
CA LEU A 61 3.77 5.78 -9.31
C LEU A 61 4.71 6.94 -8.91
N PRO A 62 5.03 7.92 -9.79
CA PRO A 62 5.95 9.01 -9.42
C PRO A 62 5.40 9.86 -8.26
N GLU A 63 4.09 10.12 -8.25
CA GLU A 63 3.45 10.89 -7.19
C GLU A 63 3.44 10.11 -5.87
N VAL A 64 3.10 8.83 -5.91
CA VAL A 64 3.07 7.94 -4.73
C VAL A 64 4.46 7.77 -4.11
N PHE A 65 5.49 7.55 -4.93
CA PHE A 65 6.87 7.44 -4.43
C PHE A 65 7.37 8.77 -3.87
N SER A 66 6.95 9.90 -4.44
CA SER A 66 7.25 11.23 -3.89
C SER A 66 6.59 11.44 -2.53
N ILE A 67 5.34 11.01 -2.35
CA ILE A 67 4.64 11.06 -1.05
C ILE A 67 5.40 10.23 -0.01
N MET A 68 5.83 9.01 -0.36
CA MET A 68 6.60 8.15 0.55
C MET A 68 7.93 8.78 0.94
N LYS A 69 8.69 9.30 -0.03
CA LYS A 69 9.98 9.97 0.21
C LYS A 69 9.80 11.23 1.07
N ASP A 70 8.78 12.06 0.78
CA ASP A 70 8.49 13.27 1.56
C ASP A 70 8.03 12.94 3.00
N THR A 71 7.24 11.88 3.17
CA THR A 71 6.84 11.40 4.50
C THR A 71 8.06 10.97 5.31
N ALA A 72 8.95 10.17 4.73
CA ALA A 72 10.19 9.74 5.38
C ALA A 72 11.08 10.95 5.75
N ARG A 73 11.19 11.94 4.85
CA ARG A 73 11.93 13.19 5.11
C ARG A 73 11.32 13.98 6.28
N ARG A 74 9.99 14.12 6.32
CA ARG A 74 9.30 14.82 7.42
C ARG A 74 9.56 14.15 8.76
N PHE A 75 9.55 12.82 8.82
CA PHE A 75 9.90 12.09 10.02
C PHE A 75 11.36 12.30 10.44
N SER A 76 12.29 12.41 9.49
CA SER A 76 13.70 12.66 9.82
C SER A 76 13.97 14.10 10.26
N GLU A 77 13.19 15.08 9.81
CA GLU A 77 13.39 16.50 10.09
C GLU A 77 12.60 17.01 11.30
N ASN A 78 11.60 16.26 11.79
CA ASN A 78 10.72 16.70 12.88
C ASN A 78 10.64 15.64 13.98
N GLU A 79 10.77 16.05 15.24
CA GLU A 79 10.60 15.15 16.39
C GLU A 79 9.20 14.55 16.47
N THR A 80 8.20 15.31 16.01
CA THR A 80 6.80 14.90 16.00
C THR A 80 6.08 15.31 14.72
N ILE A 81 5.11 14.50 14.29
CA ILE A 81 4.19 14.84 13.22
C ILE A 81 2.76 14.73 13.76
N GLU A 82 2.00 15.83 13.62
CA GLU A 82 0.59 15.86 13.99
C GLU A 82 -0.31 15.56 12.78
N VAL A 83 -1.30 14.69 12.98
CA VAL A 83 -2.35 14.39 12.00
C VAL A 83 -3.72 14.39 12.67
N THR A 84 -4.80 14.47 11.88
CA THR A 84 -6.15 14.26 12.41
C THR A 84 -6.32 12.77 12.77
N ALA A 85 -6.67 12.49 14.02
CA ALA A 85 -6.80 11.14 14.55
C ALA A 85 -7.98 10.40 13.94
N ASN A 86 -7.74 9.21 13.44
CA ASN A 86 -8.75 8.24 13.02
C ASN A 86 -8.76 7.01 13.96
N ASP A 87 -9.63 6.05 13.70
CA ASP A 87 -9.75 4.85 14.54
C ASP A 87 -8.46 3.98 14.52
N PHE A 88 -7.74 3.98 13.41
CA PHE A 88 -6.46 3.28 13.32
C PHE A 88 -5.43 3.91 14.24
N ASP A 89 -5.30 5.24 14.25
CA ASP A 89 -4.35 5.96 15.10
C ASP A 89 -4.66 5.74 16.59
N ARG A 90 -5.95 5.76 16.95
CA ARG A 90 -6.39 5.47 18.32
C ARG A 90 -6.07 4.05 18.76
N ASN A 91 -6.28 3.06 17.89
CA ASN A 91 -5.90 1.68 18.15
C ASN A 91 -4.37 1.50 18.25
N LEU A 92 -3.61 2.22 17.44
CA LEU A 92 -2.15 2.18 17.45
C LEU A 92 -1.58 2.74 18.77
N ALA A 93 -2.13 3.87 19.24
CA ALA A 93 -1.73 4.50 20.50
C ALA A 93 -1.99 3.64 21.75
N THR A 94 -2.88 2.64 21.68
CA THR A 94 -3.08 1.69 22.79
C THR A 94 -1.97 0.63 22.89
N LYS A 95 -1.15 0.47 21.84
CA LYS A 95 -0.15 -0.59 21.71
C LYS A 95 1.29 -0.09 21.67
N TYR A 96 1.48 1.14 21.26
CA TYR A 96 2.79 1.71 20.97
C TYR A 96 2.93 3.12 21.52
N ASP A 97 4.07 3.39 22.14
CA ASP A 97 4.39 4.66 22.79
C ASP A 97 4.80 5.76 21.81
N PHE A 98 5.07 5.41 20.54
CA PHE A 98 5.43 6.40 19.52
C PHE A 98 4.24 7.12 18.89
N VAL A 99 3.02 6.85 19.36
CA VAL A 99 1.79 7.56 18.94
C VAL A 99 1.03 7.99 20.17
N GLU A 100 0.72 9.27 20.27
CA GLU A 100 -0.10 9.85 21.32
C GLU A 100 -1.39 10.43 20.73
N ILE A 101 -2.51 10.32 21.47
CA ILE A 101 -3.79 10.94 21.10
C ILE A 101 -4.03 12.15 21.98
N ASN A 102 -4.23 13.29 21.33
CA ASN A 102 -4.60 14.54 21.98
C ASN A 102 -5.87 15.13 21.33
N GLY A 103 -7.02 14.82 21.92
CA GLY A 103 -8.33 15.21 21.38
C GLY A 103 -8.61 14.58 20.02
N ASP A 104 -8.67 15.41 18.99
CA ASP A 104 -8.89 15.02 17.59
C ASP A 104 -7.59 14.84 16.80
N LYS A 105 -6.43 14.93 17.46
CA LYS A 105 -5.10 14.78 16.85
C LYS A 105 -4.42 13.52 17.30
N ALA A 106 -3.67 12.90 16.39
CA ALA A 106 -2.65 11.91 16.68
C ALA A 106 -1.28 12.53 16.44
N ILE A 107 -0.40 12.36 17.42
CA ILE A 107 0.97 12.86 17.42
C ILE A 107 1.90 11.66 17.27
N TYR A 108 2.63 11.60 16.17
CA TYR A 108 3.60 10.55 15.87
C TYR A 108 5.00 11.05 16.23
N HIS A 109 5.69 10.32 17.11
CA HIS A 109 7.07 10.58 17.47
C HIS A 109 8.01 9.92 16.45
N ASN A 110 9.10 10.59 16.10
CA ASN A 110 10.11 10.04 15.20
C ASN A 110 11.11 9.10 15.91
N HIS A 111 10.93 8.85 17.20
CA HIS A 111 11.78 7.98 18.03
C HIS A 111 10.95 6.97 18.80
N TRP A 112 11.48 5.79 18.98
CA TRP A 112 10.86 4.69 19.74
C TRP A 112 11.93 3.69 20.22
N VAL A 113 11.54 2.79 21.12
CA VAL A 113 12.40 1.70 21.56
C VAL A 113 12.14 0.46 20.70
N ALA A 114 13.19 -0.05 20.04
CA ALA A 114 13.15 -1.30 19.28
C ALA A 114 14.26 -2.25 19.74
N GLY A 115 13.89 -3.45 20.18
CA GLY A 115 14.86 -4.44 20.68
C GLY A 115 15.69 -3.96 21.87
N GLY A 116 15.14 -3.05 22.71
CA GLY A 116 15.82 -2.49 23.88
C GLY A 116 16.75 -1.30 23.58
N ASN A 117 16.80 -0.84 22.34
CA ASN A 117 17.60 0.34 21.93
C ASN A 117 16.68 1.48 21.49
N GLU A 118 17.04 2.70 21.84
CA GLU A 118 16.39 3.88 21.30
C GLU A 118 16.77 4.05 19.82
N ILE A 119 15.76 4.21 18.99
CA ILE A 119 15.89 4.44 17.55
C ILE A 119 15.20 5.74 17.21
N THR A 120 15.88 6.59 16.44
CA THR A 120 15.30 7.78 15.83
C THR A 120 15.25 7.59 14.32
N TRP A 121 14.13 7.92 13.70
CA TRP A 121 13.98 7.81 12.25
C TRP A 121 14.84 8.85 11.54
N ASP A 122 15.82 8.38 10.78
CA ASP A 122 16.75 9.21 9.99
C ASP A 122 16.82 8.81 8.51
N MET A 123 15.99 7.84 8.11
CA MET A 123 16.03 7.24 6.78
C MET A 123 15.19 8.05 5.79
N VAL A 124 15.82 8.46 4.69
CA VAL A 124 15.14 9.04 3.51
C VAL A 124 15.57 8.26 2.28
N HIS A 125 14.63 7.93 1.41
CA HIS A 125 14.91 7.13 0.21
C HIS A 125 15.94 7.82 -0.70
N TYR A 126 17.00 7.10 -1.05
CA TYR A 126 17.93 7.48 -2.12
C TYR A 126 17.34 7.19 -3.50
N ASP A 127 17.83 7.86 -4.54
CA ASP A 127 17.32 7.67 -5.91
C ASP A 127 17.48 6.23 -6.41
N VAL A 128 18.58 5.56 -6.04
CA VAL A 128 18.79 4.13 -6.36
C VAL A 128 17.73 3.23 -5.68
N GLN A 129 17.26 3.61 -4.50
CA GLN A 129 16.19 2.88 -3.79
C GLN A 129 14.83 3.11 -4.45
N LEU A 130 14.54 4.33 -4.94
CA LEU A 130 13.35 4.61 -5.74
C LEU A 130 13.36 3.75 -7.02
N PHE A 131 14.51 3.66 -7.69
CA PHE A 131 14.68 2.80 -8.86
C PHE A 131 14.41 1.32 -8.51
N GLY A 132 14.96 0.82 -7.40
CA GLY A 132 14.70 -0.53 -6.90
C GLY A 132 13.21 -0.79 -6.67
N GLY A 133 12.49 0.19 -6.11
CA GLY A 133 11.04 0.14 -5.92
C GLY A 133 10.27 -0.01 -7.25
N VAL A 134 10.69 0.72 -8.29
CA VAL A 134 10.11 0.58 -9.65
C VAL A 134 10.35 -0.81 -10.22
N VAL A 135 11.57 -1.35 -10.06
CA VAL A 135 11.93 -2.70 -10.52
C VAL A 135 11.04 -3.76 -9.87
N LEU A 136 10.83 -3.66 -8.54
CA LEU A 136 9.96 -4.57 -7.80
C LEU A 136 8.49 -4.43 -8.22
N HIS A 137 8.00 -3.20 -8.39
CA HIS A 137 6.62 -2.97 -8.85
C HIS A 137 6.37 -3.61 -10.23
N LYS A 138 7.37 -3.59 -11.12
CA LYS A 138 7.30 -4.26 -12.43
C LYS A 138 7.46 -5.78 -12.39
N GLY A 139 7.38 -6.39 -11.23
CA GLY A 139 7.48 -7.84 -11.05
C GLY A 139 8.86 -8.41 -11.34
N LYS A 140 9.90 -7.60 -11.27
CA LYS A 140 11.29 -8.00 -11.53
C LYS A 140 12.07 -8.17 -10.24
N ILE A 141 13.19 -8.87 -10.31
CA ILE A 141 14.11 -9.04 -9.18
C ILE A 141 15.03 -7.81 -9.10
N ALA A 142 15.03 -7.16 -7.94
CA ALA A 142 15.97 -6.08 -7.60
C ALA A 142 17.13 -6.69 -6.77
N GLU A 143 18.30 -6.82 -7.36
CA GLU A 143 19.50 -7.23 -6.63
C GLU A 143 20.09 -6.02 -5.91
N MET A 144 20.26 -6.14 -4.58
CA MET A 144 20.81 -5.11 -3.72
C MET A 144 21.79 -5.72 -2.73
N ALA A 145 22.93 -5.06 -2.51
CA ALA A 145 23.94 -5.49 -1.55
C ALA A 145 23.44 -5.38 -0.10
N THR A 146 24.15 -6.03 0.81
CA THR A 146 23.85 -5.94 2.25
C THR A 146 24.06 -4.50 2.73
N GLY A 147 23.12 -3.97 3.51
CA GLY A 147 23.17 -2.59 4.02
C GLY A 147 22.53 -1.52 3.11
N GLU A 148 22.09 -1.85 1.91
CA GLU A 148 21.50 -0.88 0.97
C GLU A 148 20.02 -0.54 1.25
N GLY A 149 19.46 -1.00 2.37
CA GLY A 149 18.12 -0.64 2.80
C GLY A 149 16.99 -1.35 2.04
N LYS A 150 17.15 -2.66 1.76
CA LYS A 150 16.13 -3.48 1.07
C LYS A 150 14.72 -3.35 1.67
N THR A 151 14.63 -3.30 3.00
CA THR A 151 13.35 -3.15 3.71
C THR A 151 12.70 -1.81 3.38
N LEU A 152 13.47 -0.74 3.33
CA LEU A 152 12.99 0.59 2.97
C LEU A 152 12.51 0.64 1.51
N VAL A 153 13.23 -0.02 0.59
CA VAL A 153 12.84 -0.14 -0.82
C VAL A 153 11.50 -0.88 -0.97
N ALA A 154 11.29 -1.95 -0.21
CA ALA A 154 10.07 -2.74 -0.26
C ALA A 154 8.82 -1.94 0.13
N THR A 155 8.94 -0.91 0.97
CA THR A 155 7.81 -0.05 1.35
C THR A 155 7.18 0.67 0.16
N LEU A 156 7.95 1.01 -0.86
CA LEU A 156 7.51 1.75 -2.04
C LEU A 156 6.44 0.98 -2.86
N PRO A 157 6.74 -0.22 -3.39
CA PRO A 157 5.75 -0.99 -4.14
C PRO A 157 4.61 -1.50 -3.24
N VAL A 158 4.86 -1.78 -1.96
CA VAL A 158 3.82 -2.17 -1.01
C VAL A 158 2.80 -1.05 -0.86
N PHE A 159 3.24 0.18 -0.60
CA PHE A 159 2.35 1.32 -0.47
C PHE A 159 1.58 1.61 -1.77
N LEU A 160 2.27 1.62 -2.92
CA LEU A 160 1.65 1.85 -4.22
C LEU A 160 0.53 0.83 -4.49
N ASN A 161 0.82 -0.46 -4.36
CA ASN A 161 -0.15 -1.51 -4.64
C ASN A 161 -1.28 -1.57 -3.59
N ALA A 162 -1.03 -1.20 -2.33
CA ALA A 162 -2.06 -1.11 -1.30
C ALA A 162 -3.17 -0.08 -1.63
N LEU A 163 -2.88 0.93 -2.45
CA LEU A 163 -3.88 1.92 -2.87
C LEU A 163 -5.00 1.31 -3.74
N THR A 164 -4.78 0.15 -4.34
CA THR A 164 -5.80 -0.58 -5.11
C THR A 164 -6.90 -1.18 -4.23
N ARG A 165 -6.67 -1.35 -2.93
CA ARG A 165 -7.52 -2.06 -1.95
C ARG A 165 -7.70 -3.56 -2.22
N ASN A 166 -6.90 -4.14 -3.10
CA ASN A 166 -6.93 -5.59 -3.37
C ASN A 166 -6.08 -6.41 -2.38
N GLY A 167 -5.43 -5.73 -1.45
CA GLY A 167 -4.46 -6.33 -0.51
C GLY A 167 -3.06 -6.43 -1.12
N VAL A 168 -2.07 -6.52 -0.25
CA VAL A 168 -0.66 -6.76 -0.62
C VAL A 168 -0.09 -7.80 0.32
N HIS A 169 0.59 -8.80 -0.24
CA HIS A 169 1.25 -9.83 0.52
C HIS A 169 2.76 -9.57 0.57
N VAL A 170 3.32 -9.47 1.76
CA VAL A 170 4.76 -9.37 1.99
C VAL A 170 5.24 -10.70 2.55
N VAL A 171 6.10 -11.39 1.82
CA VAL A 171 6.66 -12.67 2.23
C VAL A 171 8.08 -12.46 2.73
N THR A 172 8.34 -12.87 3.97
CA THR A 172 9.65 -12.78 4.62
C THR A 172 10.21 -14.18 4.85
N VAL A 173 11.54 -14.28 5.03
CA VAL A 173 12.22 -15.58 5.18
C VAL A 173 12.08 -16.16 6.58
N ASN A 174 11.65 -15.38 7.58
CA ASN A 174 11.49 -15.83 8.96
C ASN A 174 10.54 -14.93 9.75
N ASP A 175 10.08 -15.42 10.90
CA ASP A 175 9.14 -14.73 11.79
C ASP A 175 9.70 -13.46 12.43
N TYR A 176 11.03 -13.33 12.55
CA TYR A 176 11.68 -12.15 13.09
C TYR A 176 11.47 -10.92 12.18
N LEU A 177 11.51 -11.12 10.85
CA LEU A 177 11.30 -10.06 9.87
C LEU A 177 9.81 -9.77 9.60
N SER A 178 8.90 -10.59 10.11
CA SER A 178 7.45 -10.43 9.93
C SER A 178 6.76 -9.67 11.09
N LYS A 179 7.52 -9.27 12.11
CA LYS A 179 7.01 -8.60 13.32
C LYS A 179 7.01 -7.09 13.20
#